data_d1f5eb387ff27d663651d62079718801
#
_entry.id   d1f5eb387ff27d663651d62079718801
#
_cell.length_a   1.000
_cell.length_b   1.000
_cell.length_c   1.000
_cell.angle_alpha   90.00
_cell.angle_beta   90.00
_cell.angle_gamma   90.00
#
_symmetry.space_group_name_H-M   'P 1'
#
loop_
_entity.id
_entity.type
_entity.pdbx_description
1 polymer ?
#
loop_
_entity_poly.entity_id
_entity_poly.type
_entity_poly.pdbx_seq_one_letter_code
_entity_poly.pdbx_strand_id
1 'polypeptide(L)'
;MAHMAEHEFELFVGIDWSGAKGPRQPGLSVFAAGPGNSVPERIFPPDGRYWSRLAILDYLRFQAARKRVLAGIDFAFAYPVSDGDGSICGYFPGYPHSPETAHDLWTLIDRLNADRPDLYGGGIWDHPQLGAYYNAPSGRRGTAFASRRRLVEQVARDIKIPSPTFNCVGPAGVGT
;
A
#
# COMPACT_ATOMS: atom_id res chain seq x y z
N MET A 1 -18.95 37.86 8.76
CA MET A 1 -17.64 37.54 8.17
C MET A 1 -17.42 36.06 8.37
N ALA A 2 -17.55 35.28 7.33
CA ALA A 2 -17.32 33.84 7.38
C ALA A 2 -15.81 33.60 7.56
N HIS A 3 -15.42 32.93 8.64
CA HIS A 3 -14.10 32.37 8.80
C HIS A 3 -13.92 31.35 7.64
N MET A 4 -13.23 31.74 6.59
CA MET A 4 -12.74 30.79 5.60
C MET A 4 -11.76 29.88 6.32
N ALA A 5 -12.10 28.60 6.39
CA ALA A 5 -11.23 27.58 6.95
C ALA A 5 -9.95 27.49 6.12
N GLU A 6 -8.84 27.94 6.71
CA GLU A 6 -7.52 28.08 6.07
C GLU A 6 -6.86 26.74 5.69
N HIS A 7 -7.57 25.60 5.74
CA HIS A 7 -6.98 24.27 5.67
C HIS A 7 -7.70 23.30 4.70
N GLU A 8 -8.43 23.80 3.74
CA GLU A 8 -9.12 22.91 2.82
C GLU A 8 -8.17 22.41 1.73
N PHE A 9 -8.22 21.09 1.47
CA PHE A 9 -7.57 20.50 0.31
C PHE A 9 -8.26 20.98 -0.97
N GLU A 10 -7.45 21.24 -2.00
CA GLU A 10 -7.92 21.75 -3.28
C GLU A 10 -8.12 20.63 -4.31
N LEU A 11 -7.52 19.45 -4.03
CA LEU A 11 -7.63 18.27 -4.87
C LEU A 11 -7.66 17.02 -4.00
N PHE A 12 -8.63 16.16 -4.27
CA PHE A 12 -8.75 14.82 -3.69
C PHE A 12 -8.41 13.81 -4.77
N VAL A 13 -7.49 12.89 -4.50
CA VAL A 13 -7.06 11.85 -5.44
C VAL A 13 -7.28 10.48 -4.82
N GLY A 14 -8.05 9.64 -5.49
CA GLY A 14 -8.24 8.24 -5.13
C GLY A 14 -7.46 7.34 -6.08
N ILE A 15 -6.67 6.42 -5.55
CA ILE A 15 -5.85 5.50 -6.32
C ILE A 15 -6.18 4.07 -5.91
N ASP A 16 -6.73 3.30 -6.85
CA ASP A 16 -6.85 1.86 -6.75
C ASP A 16 -5.53 1.25 -7.18
N TRP A 17 -4.84 0.60 -6.23
CA TRP A 17 -3.46 0.15 -6.41
C TRP A 17 -3.38 -1.30 -6.84
N SER A 18 -2.37 -1.63 -7.63
CA SER A 18 -2.08 -3.01 -8.04
C SER A 18 -0.64 -3.40 -7.67
N GLY A 19 -0.52 -4.47 -6.92
CA GLY A 19 0.76 -5.11 -6.59
C GLY A 19 1.30 -6.04 -7.69
N ALA A 20 0.63 -6.16 -8.84
CA ALA A 20 1.05 -7.05 -9.91
C ALA A 20 2.41 -6.64 -10.51
N LYS A 21 3.21 -7.61 -10.95
CA LYS A 21 4.52 -7.38 -11.57
C LYS A 21 4.37 -6.76 -12.95
N GLY A 22 5.29 -5.87 -13.31
CA GLY A 22 5.41 -5.26 -14.64
C GLY A 22 5.29 -3.73 -14.63
N PRO A 23 5.65 -3.09 -15.75
CA PRO A 23 5.76 -1.64 -15.83
C PRO A 23 4.41 -0.92 -15.86
N ARG A 24 3.37 -1.56 -16.38
CA ARG A 24 2.02 -0.98 -16.52
C ARG A 24 0.97 -1.98 -16.07
N GLN A 25 0.02 -1.51 -15.29
CA GLN A 25 -0.93 -2.38 -14.63
C GLN A 25 -2.37 -2.03 -15.04
N PRO A 26 -3.12 -2.97 -15.63
CA PRO A 26 -4.55 -2.77 -15.93
C PRO A 26 -5.40 -2.46 -14.68
N GLY A 27 -4.98 -2.97 -13.52
CA GLY A 27 -5.66 -2.75 -12.25
C GLY A 27 -5.34 -1.43 -11.57
N LEU A 28 -4.37 -0.64 -12.07
CA LEU A 28 -4.13 0.70 -11.54
C LEU A 28 -5.15 1.69 -12.09
N SER A 29 -5.85 2.38 -11.22
CA SER A 29 -6.75 3.47 -11.63
C SER A 29 -6.62 4.68 -10.71
N VAL A 30 -6.78 5.86 -11.30
CA VAL A 30 -6.68 7.14 -10.62
C VAL A 30 -7.96 7.93 -10.88
N PHE A 31 -8.55 8.43 -9.80
CA PHE A 31 -9.68 9.34 -9.85
C PHE A 31 -9.35 10.62 -9.09
N ALA A 32 -9.86 11.74 -9.55
CA ALA A 32 -9.66 13.02 -8.88
C ALA A 32 -10.96 13.80 -8.79
N ALA A 33 -11.10 14.57 -7.70
CA ALA A 33 -12.22 15.47 -7.48
C ALA A 33 -11.73 16.79 -6.88
N GLY A 34 -12.41 17.89 -7.17
CA GLY A 34 -12.26 19.15 -6.46
C GLY A 34 -12.98 19.13 -5.11
N PRO A 35 -12.92 20.21 -4.34
CA PRO A 35 -13.65 20.36 -3.06
C PRO A 35 -15.17 20.39 -3.27
N GLY A 36 -15.90 20.18 -2.18
CA GLY A 36 -17.35 20.19 -2.14
C GLY A 36 -17.96 18.91 -2.75
N ASN A 37 -19.03 19.06 -3.53
CA ASN A 37 -19.77 17.95 -4.13
C ASN A 37 -19.29 17.62 -5.56
N SER A 38 -18.02 17.85 -5.86
CA SER A 38 -17.45 17.51 -7.17
C SER A 38 -17.52 16.01 -7.42
N VAL A 39 -17.99 15.63 -8.60
CA VAL A 39 -18.00 14.24 -9.04
C VAL A 39 -16.57 13.81 -9.35
N PRO A 40 -16.09 12.67 -8.81
CA PRO A 40 -14.78 12.16 -9.15
C PRO A 40 -14.67 11.83 -10.65
N GLU A 41 -13.63 12.32 -11.29
CA GLU A 41 -13.32 12.05 -12.69
C GLU A 41 -12.15 11.08 -12.80
N ARG A 42 -12.22 10.15 -13.74
CA ARG A 42 -11.12 9.25 -14.02
C ARG A 42 -10.00 9.99 -14.73
N ILE A 43 -8.81 9.90 -14.18
CA ILE A 43 -7.60 10.46 -14.78
C ILE A 43 -6.89 9.35 -15.56
N PHE A 44 -6.52 9.66 -16.80
CA PHE A 44 -5.78 8.74 -17.64
C PHE A 44 -4.29 9.06 -17.62
N PRO A 45 -3.42 8.06 -17.80
CA PRO A 45 -1.98 8.31 -17.90
C PRO A 45 -1.65 9.16 -19.15
N PRO A 46 -0.62 10.02 -19.08
CA PRO A 46 -0.24 10.86 -20.21
C PRO A 46 0.30 10.05 -21.39
N ASP A 47 0.78 8.84 -21.13
CA ASP A 47 1.40 7.95 -22.10
C ASP A 47 0.84 6.53 -21.99
N GLY A 48 0.11 6.09 -23.00
CA GLY A 48 -0.40 4.74 -23.09
C GLY A 48 -1.74 4.50 -22.39
N ARG A 49 -2.15 3.23 -22.35
CA ARG A 49 -3.49 2.81 -21.90
C ARG A 49 -3.61 2.64 -20.39
N TYR A 50 -2.51 2.22 -19.74
CA TYR A 50 -2.50 1.85 -18.34
C TYR A 50 -1.45 2.64 -17.58
N TRP A 51 -1.74 2.95 -16.33
CA TRP A 51 -0.81 3.60 -15.44
C TRP A 51 0.41 2.71 -15.13
N SER A 52 1.58 3.34 -14.99
CA SER A 52 2.71 2.80 -14.24
C SER A 52 2.74 3.45 -12.85
N ARG A 53 3.39 2.80 -11.89
CA ARG A 53 3.56 3.36 -10.54
C ARG A 53 4.37 4.66 -10.56
N LEU A 54 5.39 4.72 -11.41
CA LEU A 54 6.19 5.94 -11.62
C LEU A 54 5.34 7.09 -12.16
N ALA A 55 4.48 6.83 -13.16
CA ALA A 55 3.61 7.87 -13.71
C ALA A 55 2.58 8.38 -12.68
N ILE A 56 2.09 7.51 -11.78
CA ILE A 56 1.25 7.94 -10.65
C ILE A 56 2.05 8.83 -9.69
N LEU A 57 3.26 8.44 -9.34
CA LEU A 57 4.13 9.24 -8.47
C LEU A 57 4.42 10.62 -9.08
N ASP A 58 4.73 10.69 -10.37
CA ASP A 58 4.97 11.95 -11.08
C ASP A 58 3.69 12.80 -11.15
N TYR A 59 2.54 12.19 -11.39
CA TYR A 59 1.26 12.87 -11.33
C TYR A 59 1.01 13.49 -9.96
N LEU A 60 1.20 12.74 -8.87
CA LEU A 60 1.01 13.24 -7.52
C LEU A 60 1.99 14.39 -7.19
N ARG A 61 3.26 14.26 -7.57
CA ARG A 61 4.26 15.32 -7.41
C ARG A 61 3.89 16.58 -8.18
N PHE A 62 3.44 16.42 -9.43
CA PHE A 62 3.00 17.53 -10.27
C PHE A 62 1.81 18.27 -9.65
N GLN A 63 0.84 17.55 -9.11
CA GLN A 63 -0.33 18.15 -8.45
C GLN A 63 0.06 18.83 -7.13
N ALA A 64 0.84 18.14 -6.29
CA ALA A 64 1.25 18.65 -4.99
C ALA A 64 2.14 19.91 -5.06
N ALA A 65 2.86 20.10 -6.15
CA ALA A 65 3.61 21.34 -6.39
C ALA A 65 2.72 22.57 -6.68
N ARG A 66 1.42 22.37 -6.92
CA ARG A 66 0.48 23.42 -7.36
C ARG A 66 -0.73 23.58 -6.47
N LYS A 67 -1.10 22.55 -5.74
CA LYS A 67 -2.33 22.46 -4.96
C LYS A 67 -2.07 21.70 -3.66
N ARG A 68 -2.88 21.95 -2.66
CA ARG A 68 -2.96 21.08 -1.48
C ARG A 68 -3.75 19.83 -1.84
N VAL A 69 -3.06 18.69 -1.89
CA VAL A 69 -3.62 17.41 -2.33
C VAL A 69 -3.82 16.49 -1.16
N LEU A 70 -4.99 15.87 -1.06
CA LEU A 70 -5.23 14.69 -0.24
C LEU A 70 -5.30 13.46 -1.15
N ALA A 71 -4.33 12.56 -1.04
CA ALA A 71 -4.30 11.32 -1.80
C ALA A 71 -4.63 10.12 -0.90
N GLY A 72 -5.62 9.34 -1.31
CA GLY A 72 -5.95 8.03 -0.74
C GLY A 72 -5.49 6.93 -1.69
N ILE A 73 -4.75 5.94 -1.17
CA ILE A 73 -4.23 4.82 -1.95
C ILE A 73 -4.67 3.52 -1.30
N ASP A 74 -5.23 2.61 -2.09
CA ASP A 74 -5.68 1.31 -1.64
C ASP A 74 -4.52 0.32 -1.53
N PHE A 75 -3.65 0.52 -0.55
CA PHE A 75 -2.64 -0.44 -0.15
C PHE A 75 -2.32 -0.37 1.37
N ALA A 76 -1.63 -1.37 1.88
CA ALA A 76 -1.25 -1.42 3.27
C ALA A 76 0.01 -0.59 3.55
N PHE A 77 -0.16 0.60 4.12
CA PHE A 77 0.96 1.47 4.54
C PHE A 77 1.80 0.89 5.68
N ALA A 78 1.23 -0.01 6.47
CA ALA A 78 1.92 -0.66 7.57
C ALA A 78 1.41 -2.09 7.78
N TYR A 79 2.25 -2.92 8.36
CA TYR A 79 1.90 -4.27 8.79
C TYR A 79 1.43 -4.27 10.25
N PRO A 80 0.74 -5.34 10.71
CA PRO A 80 0.46 -5.50 12.12
C PRO A 80 1.77 -5.69 12.90
N VAL A 81 1.97 -4.87 13.95
CA VAL A 81 3.18 -4.87 14.77
C VAL A 81 3.03 -5.71 16.02
N SER A 82 1.80 -5.85 16.52
CA SER A 82 1.47 -6.73 17.64
C SER A 82 0.16 -7.44 17.37
N ASP A 83 -0.04 -8.60 17.95
CA ASP A 83 -1.33 -9.25 18.03
C ASP A 83 -2.16 -8.62 19.15
N GLY A 84 -3.50 -8.74 19.07
CA GLY A 84 -4.41 -8.07 20.01
C GLY A 84 -4.22 -8.48 21.47
N ASP A 85 -3.64 -9.66 21.73
CA ASP A 85 -3.28 -10.18 23.05
C ASP A 85 -1.82 -9.90 23.45
N GLY A 86 -1.04 -9.27 22.57
CA GLY A 86 0.38 -8.99 22.80
C GLY A 86 1.30 -10.22 22.72
N SER A 87 0.79 -11.39 22.35
CA SER A 87 1.56 -12.64 22.27
C SER A 87 2.66 -12.59 21.21
N ILE A 88 2.45 -11.80 20.15
CA ILE A 88 3.41 -11.58 19.07
C ILE A 88 3.71 -10.09 19.00
N CYS A 89 4.99 -9.73 19.00
CA CYS A 89 5.46 -8.35 18.89
C CYS A 89 6.48 -8.23 17.75
N GLY A 90 6.44 -7.09 17.05
CA GLY A 90 7.29 -6.77 15.92
C GLY A 90 6.68 -7.14 14.57
N TYR A 91 7.17 -6.50 13.51
CA TYR A 91 6.72 -6.77 12.14
C TYR A 91 7.08 -8.19 11.69
N PHE A 92 8.28 -8.64 12.04
CA PHE A 92 8.81 -9.97 11.72
C PHE A 92 9.30 -10.65 12.99
N PRO A 93 8.41 -11.27 13.79
CA PRO A 93 8.75 -11.85 15.07
C PRO A 93 9.85 -12.92 14.96
N GLY A 94 10.90 -12.80 15.77
CA GLY A 94 12.07 -13.69 15.72
C GLY A 94 13.11 -13.32 14.64
N TYR A 95 12.87 -12.34 13.81
CA TYR A 95 13.88 -11.81 12.91
C TYR A 95 14.73 -10.76 13.65
N PRO A 96 16.08 -10.94 13.78
CA PRO A 96 16.92 -10.07 14.61
C PRO A 96 16.93 -8.61 14.20
N HIS A 97 16.64 -8.32 12.93
CA HIS A 97 16.61 -6.97 12.36
C HIS A 97 15.18 -6.56 11.97
N SER A 98 14.18 -7.06 12.71
CA SER A 98 12.80 -6.64 12.49
C SER A 98 12.67 -5.13 12.67
N PRO A 99 12.06 -4.39 11.74
CA PRO A 99 11.83 -2.96 11.91
C PRO A 99 11.00 -2.68 13.16
N GLU A 100 11.29 -1.57 13.83
CA GLU A 100 10.56 -1.13 15.03
C GLU A 100 9.41 -0.17 14.66
N THR A 101 9.59 0.62 13.61
CA THR A 101 8.60 1.59 13.15
C THR A 101 8.13 1.32 11.72
N ALA A 102 7.00 1.91 11.31
CA ALA A 102 6.54 1.86 9.93
C ALA A 102 7.56 2.48 8.96
N HIS A 103 8.25 3.56 9.38
CA HIS A 103 9.27 4.20 8.56
C HIS A 103 10.49 3.28 8.33
N ASP A 104 10.92 2.55 9.37
CA ASP A 104 12.00 1.57 9.22
C ASP A 104 11.58 0.41 8.32
N LEU A 105 10.30 0.00 8.41
CA LEU A 105 9.74 -0.99 7.50
C LEU A 105 9.79 -0.51 6.05
N TRP A 106 9.38 0.73 5.78
CA TRP A 106 9.45 1.30 4.42
C TRP A 106 10.88 1.36 3.90
N THR A 107 11.82 1.80 4.75
CA THR A 107 13.25 1.83 4.41
C THR A 107 13.79 0.43 4.11
N LEU A 108 13.38 -0.58 4.86
CA LEU A 108 13.75 -1.97 4.58
C LEU A 108 13.19 -2.43 3.23
N ILE A 109 11.90 -2.19 2.97
CA ILE A 109 11.25 -2.55 1.70
C ILE A 109 11.94 -1.86 0.52
N ASP A 110 12.19 -0.58 0.63
CA ASP A 110 12.88 0.22 -0.42
C ASP A 110 14.27 -0.36 -0.73
N ARG A 111 15.06 -0.62 0.30
CA ARG A 111 16.40 -1.22 0.16
C ARG A 111 16.37 -2.61 -0.49
N LEU A 112 15.42 -3.46 -0.12
CA LEU A 112 15.28 -4.82 -0.68
C LEU A 112 14.82 -4.81 -2.14
N ASN A 113 14.25 -3.72 -2.60
CA ASN A 113 13.74 -3.57 -3.96
C ASN A 113 14.50 -2.53 -4.79
N ALA A 114 15.64 -2.02 -4.30
CA ALA A 114 16.41 -0.97 -4.98
C ALA A 114 16.78 -1.33 -6.43
N ASP A 115 17.04 -2.61 -6.70
CA ASP A 115 17.36 -3.14 -8.04
C ASP A 115 16.13 -3.65 -8.81
N ARG A 116 14.92 -3.52 -8.25
CA ARG A 116 13.70 -3.97 -8.91
C ARG A 116 13.14 -2.86 -9.79
N PRO A 117 12.77 -3.17 -11.04
CA PRO A 117 12.13 -2.17 -11.91
C PRO A 117 10.72 -1.83 -11.44
N ASP A 118 10.23 -0.69 -11.89
CA ASP A 118 8.81 -0.32 -11.82
C ASP A 118 8.24 -0.19 -10.41
N LEU A 119 9.06 0.12 -9.41
CA LEU A 119 8.67 0.18 -7.99
C LEU A 119 7.96 -1.10 -7.53
N TYR A 120 8.44 -2.25 -7.98
CA TYR A 120 7.88 -3.54 -7.60
C TYR A 120 8.44 -4.02 -6.26
N GLY A 121 7.54 -4.18 -5.26
CA GLY A 121 7.89 -4.50 -3.88
C GLY A 121 8.24 -5.97 -3.59
N GLY A 122 8.32 -6.84 -4.62
CA GLY A 122 8.42 -8.29 -4.47
C GLY A 122 9.72 -8.84 -3.90
N GLY A 123 10.76 -8.01 -3.73
CA GLY A 123 12.01 -8.45 -3.13
C GLY A 123 11.87 -8.96 -1.70
N ILE A 124 10.84 -8.52 -0.98
CA ILE A 124 10.64 -8.93 0.41
C ILE A 124 10.25 -10.42 0.54
N TRP A 125 9.36 -10.93 -0.29
CA TRP A 125 9.00 -12.35 -0.22
C TRP A 125 9.96 -13.28 -0.96
N ASP A 126 10.86 -12.71 -1.77
CA ASP A 126 12.00 -13.42 -2.36
C ASP A 126 13.20 -13.48 -1.39
N HIS A 127 13.20 -12.66 -0.34
CA HIS A 127 14.28 -12.63 0.64
C HIS A 127 14.34 -13.94 1.44
N PRO A 128 15.52 -14.56 1.65
CA PRO A 128 15.66 -15.88 2.27
C PRO A 128 14.99 -16.04 3.64
N GLN A 129 15.06 -15.01 4.47
CA GLN A 129 14.49 -15.02 5.82
C GLN A 129 13.10 -14.37 5.86
N LEU A 130 12.94 -13.19 5.26
CA LEU A 130 11.67 -12.45 5.31
C LEU A 130 10.57 -13.13 4.52
N GLY A 131 10.89 -13.81 3.44
CA GLY A 131 9.94 -14.60 2.67
C GLY A 131 9.21 -15.68 3.50
N ALA A 132 9.78 -16.08 4.65
CA ALA A 132 9.14 -17.02 5.55
C ALA A 132 7.83 -16.49 6.18
N TYR A 133 7.65 -15.17 6.28
CA TYR A 133 6.46 -14.55 6.85
C TYR A 133 5.31 -14.39 5.87
N TYR A 134 5.53 -14.61 4.58
CA TYR A 134 4.55 -14.33 3.53
C TYR A 134 3.90 -15.59 2.95
N ASN A 135 2.63 -15.44 2.58
CA ASN A 135 2.01 -16.27 1.56
C ASN A 135 2.19 -15.56 0.22
N ALA A 136 3.26 -15.94 -0.49
CA ALA A 136 3.75 -15.21 -1.66
C ALA A 136 2.84 -15.38 -2.89
N PRO A 137 2.87 -14.47 -3.88
CA PRO A 137 2.06 -14.56 -5.10
C PRO A 137 2.30 -15.85 -5.91
N SER A 138 3.46 -16.49 -5.74
CA SER A 138 3.77 -17.81 -6.32
C SER A 138 2.98 -18.97 -5.69
N GLY A 139 2.18 -18.72 -4.64
CA GLY A 139 1.50 -19.74 -3.84
C GLY A 139 2.41 -20.39 -2.76
N ARG A 140 3.67 -19.96 -2.66
CA ARG A 140 4.57 -20.43 -1.61
C ARG A 140 4.17 -19.84 -0.27
N ARG A 141 3.71 -20.69 0.63
CA ARG A 141 3.45 -20.33 2.02
C ARG A 141 4.72 -20.42 2.85
N GLY A 142 5.12 -19.31 3.45
CA GLY A 142 6.27 -19.24 4.33
C GLY A 142 6.04 -19.99 5.66
N THR A 143 7.11 -20.49 6.26
CA THR A 143 7.07 -21.30 7.49
C THR A 143 6.66 -20.51 8.74
N ALA A 144 6.88 -19.20 8.73
CA ALA A 144 6.48 -18.26 9.79
C ALA A 144 5.22 -17.45 9.40
N PHE A 145 4.52 -17.83 8.32
CA PHE A 145 3.31 -17.14 7.91
C PHE A 145 2.20 -17.29 8.97
N ALA A 146 1.70 -16.17 9.44
CA ALA A 146 0.54 -16.07 10.30
C ALA A 146 -0.50 -15.10 9.71
N SER A 147 -1.79 -15.40 9.94
CA SER A 147 -2.91 -14.55 9.48
C SER A 147 -3.09 -13.35 10.40
N ARG A 148 -2.04 -12.55 10.56
CA ARG A 148 -2.03 -11.36 11.42
C ARG A 148 -2.78 -10.22 10.75
N ARG A 149 -3.50 -9.46 11.56
CA ARG A 149 -4.30 -8.31 11.13
C ARG A 149 -4.00 -7.10 11.98
N ARG A 150 -4.06 -5.92 11.37
CA ARG A 150 -4.00 -4.65 12.10
C ARG A 150 -5.26 -4.49 12.96
N LEU A 151 -5.18 -3.69 14.02
CA LEU A 151 -6.31 -3.48 14.94
C LEU A 151 -7.58 -3.01 14.19
N VAL A 152 -7.42 -2.10 13.23
CA VAL A 152 -8.54 -1.61 12.40
C VAL A 152 -9.21 -2.74 11.59
N GLU A 153 -8.44 -3.71 11.13
CA GLU A 153 -8.95 -4.86 10.40
C GLU A 153 -9.63 -5.87 11.34
N GLN A 154 -9.20 -5.94 12.59
CA GLN A 154 -9.85 -6.75 13.62
C GLN A 154 -11.21 -6.15 13.99
N VAL A 155 -11.30 -4.84 14.17
CA VAL A 155 -12.57 -4.13 14.45
C VAL A 155 -13.53 -4.25 13.28
N ALA A 156 -13.05 -4.25 12.03
CA ALA A 156 -13.88 -4.38 10.84
C ALA A 156 -14.42 -5.79 10.60
N ARG A 157 -14.01 -6.81 11.36
CA ARG A 157 -14.42 -8.23 11.16
C ARG A 157 -15.93 -8.46 11.19
N ASP A 158 -16.67 -7.67 11.96
CA ASP A 158 -18.12 -7.80 12.08
C ASP A 158 -18.85 -7.36 10.81
N ILE A 159 -18.18 -6.56 9.95
CA ILE A 159 -18.73 -6.08 8.68
C ILE A 159 -18.21 -6.94 7.53
N LYS A 160 -16.89 -7.14 7.47
CA LYS A 160 -16.22 -7.94 6.45
C LYS A 160 -14.88 -8.43 6.99
N ILE A 161 -14.55 -9.70 6.75
CA ILE A 161 -13.25 -10.25 7.14
C ILE A 161 -12.19 -9.77 6.13
N PRO A 162 -11.31 -8.82 6.51
CA PRO A 162 -10.26 -8.35 5.62
C PRO A 162 -9.16 -9.42 5.42
N SER A 163 -8.49 -9.36 4.27
CA SER A 163 -7.32 -10.21 4.01
C SER A 163 -6.14 -9.79 4.90
N PRO A 164 -5.38 -10.75 5.46
CA PRO A 164 -4.16 -10.41 6.19
C PRO A 164 -3.11 -9.76 5.26
N THR A 165 -2.39 -8.77 5.77
CA THR A 165 -1.35 -8.05 5.02
C THR A 165 -0.25 -8.95 4.44
N PHE A 166 0.11 -10.01 5.15
CA PHE A 166 1.11 -10.99 4.69
C PHE A 166 0.60 -12.01 3.67
N ASN A 167 -0.69 -11.95 3.32
CA ASN A 167 -1.29 -12.82 2.31
C ASN A 167 -1.31 -12.14 0.95
N CYS A 168 -0.38 -12.49 0.09
CA CYS A 168 -0.20 -11.88 -1.23
C CYS A 168 -0.77 -12.73 -2.38
N VAL A 169 -1.63 -13.71 -2.09
CA VAL A 169 -2.20 -14.61 -3.10
C VAL A 169 -3.68 -14.36 -3.34
N GLY A 170 -4.09 -14.49 -4.61
CA GLY A 170 -5.47 -14.43 -5.05
C GLY A 170 -6.07 -13.02 -5.00
N PRO A 171 -7.37 -12.88 -5.35
CA PRO A 171 -8.05 -11.59 -5.38
C PRO A 171 -8.26 -10.97 -3.98
N ALA A 172 -8.11 -11.76 -2.92
CA ALA A 172 -8.15 -11.30 -1.54
C ALA A 172 -6.74 -11.01 -0.98
N GLY A 173 -5.70 -11.17 -1.78
CA GLY A 173 -4.33 -10.85 -1.41
C GLY A 173 -4.11 -9.35 -1.39
N VAL A 174 -3.38 -8.87 -0.38
CA VAL A 174 -2.92 -7.49 -0.35
C VAL A 174 -1.66 -7.43 -1.20
N GLY A 175 -1.78 -6.90 -2.41
CA GLY A 175 -0.62 -6.60 -3.23
C GLY A 175 0.22 -5.51 -2.55
N THR A 176 1.48 -5.69 -2.51
CA THR A 176 2.44 -4.67 -2.10
C THR A 176 2.74 -3.72 -3.23
#